data_6d74dfb2476c42f81a0ee21a64d0ecfb
#
_entry.id   6d74dfb2476c42f81a0ee21a64d0ecfb
#
_cell.length_a   1.000
_cell.length_b   1.000
_cell.length_c   1.000
_cell.angle_alpha   90.00
_cell.angle_beta   90.00
_cell.angle_gamma   90.00
#
_symmetry.space_group_name_H-M   'P 1'
#
loop_
_entity.id
_entity.type
_entity.pdbx_description
1 polymer ?
#
loop_
_entity_poly.entity_id
_entity_poly.type
_entity_poly.pdbx_seq_one_letter_code
_entity_poly.pdbx_strand_id
1 'polypeptide(L)'
;MFYIKLKKKGILILLIFVFFITSCVGKKIKERIETKPIATYVEKPPELLEQDANRYLLQKKYLLAAEMFEEIDKQHPYSKLAKKSKVMAAYAYYLDRDYNNSIFAIDRFITLHPADKQLMPYVLYLKGLCYFDRINNVALDQDPSENTKKIFQELIKKFPNSVYSKDAKKKILIANDQLAAKEMNVGRYYQQKNRHLAAIERFKIVINDYNTTAQTPEALYRLTESYLSLGIIGEAKKTTAVLGYNFKESNWYKLSYDLFRKYGYKRNEKQG
;
A
#
# COMPACT_ATOMS: atom_id res chain seq x y z
N MET A 1 63.85 1.80 -46.13
CA MET A 1 63.45 0.37 -46.29
C MET A 1 62.99 -0.32 -45.00
N PHE A 2 63.20 0.27 -43.84
CA PHE A 2 62.78 -0.31 -42.52
C PHE A 2 61.31 -0.04 -42.11
N TYR A 3 60.71 1.02 -42.57
CA TYR A 3 59.33 1.43 -42.16
C TYR A 3 58.22 0.58 -42.81
N ILE A 4 58.46 -0.01 -43.97
CA ILE A 4 57.42 -0.83 -44.65
C ILE A 4 57.33 -2.25 -44.07
N LYS A 5 58.42 -2.79 -43.46
CA LYS A 5 58.40 -4.13 -42.82
C LYS A 5 57.61 -4.17 -41.50
N LEU A 6 57.62 -3.06 -40.77
CA LEU A 6 56.84 -3.01 -39.53
C LEU A 6 55.31 -2.96 -39.78
N LYS A 7 54.85 -2.29 -40.82
CA LYS A 7 53.45 -2.21 -41.21
C LYS A 7 52.83 -3.57 -41.58
N LYS A 8 53.62 -4.40 -42.31
CA LYS A 8 53.16 -5.75 -42.70
C LYS A 8 53.04 -6.71 -41.54
N LYS A 9 53.91 -6.64 -40.52
CA LYS A 9 53.77 -7.47 -39.29
C LYS A 9 52.62 -7.04 -38.44
N GLY A 10 52.34 -5.73 -38.33
CA GLY A 10 51.18 -5.22 -37.56
C GLY A 10 49.83 -5.61 -38.17
N ILE A 11 49.72 -5.57 -39.50
CA ILE A 11 48.52 -5.98 -40.23
C ILE A 11 48.29 -7.50 -40.08
N LEU A 12 49.35 -8.31 -40.12
CA LEU A 12 49.25 -9.76 -39.94
C LEU A 12 48.79 -10.13 -38.53
N ILE A 13 49.28 -9.44 -37.49
CA ILE A 13 48.87 -9.65 -36.11
C ILE A 13 47.40 -9.23 -35.91
N LEU A 14 46.96 -8.13 -36.56
CA LEU A 14 45.57 -7.65 -36.49
C LEU A 14 44.60 -8.64 -37.16
N LEU A 15 45.00 -9.23 -38.30
CA LEU A 15 44.19 -10.25 -38.98
C LEU A 15 44.09 -11.55 -38.18
N ILE A 16 45.15 -11.96 -37.49
CA ILE A 16 45.11 -13.15 -36.59
C ILE A 16 44.20 -12.88 -35.38
N PHE A 17 44.20 -11.65 -34.84
CA PHE A 17 43.33 -11.29 -33.71
C PHE A 17 41.86 -11.28 -34.09
N VAL A 18 41.53 -10.81 -35.31
CA VAL A 18 40.13 -10.84 -35.81
C VAL A 18 39.66 -12.28 -36.04
N PHE A 19 40.54 -13.20 -36.48
CA PHE A 19 40.19 -14.61 -36.67
C PHE A 19 39.92 -15.34 -35.35
N PHE A 20 40.60 -14.97 -34.25
CA PHE A 20 40.33 -15.53 -32.91
C PHE A 20 39.02 -15.02 -32.31
N ILE A 21 38.63 -13.77 -32.56
CA ILE A 21 37.39 -13.20 -32.06
C ILE A 21 36.15 -13.84 -32.73
N THR A 22 36.24 -14.11 -34.04
CA THR A 22 35.13 -14.75 -34.77
C THR A 22 34.96 -16.22 -34.40
N SER A 23 36.01 -16.94 -34.02
CA SER A 23 35.93 -18.33 -33.57
C SER A 23 35.27 -18.45 -32.17
N CYS A 24 35.52 -17.51 -31.25
CA CYS A 24 34.87 -17.51 -29.92
C CYS A 24 33.38 -17.08 -29.96
N VAL A 25 33.03 -16.13 -30.84
CA VAL A 25 31.66 -15.66 -31.02
C VAL A 25 30.78 -16.76 -31.63
N GLY A 26 31.30 -17.50 -32.62
CA GLY A 26 30.58 -18.61 -33.25
C GLY A 26 30.25 -19.76 -32.29
N LYS A 27 31.13 -20.09 -31.33
CA LYS A 27 30.86 -21.10 -30.31
C LYS A 27 29.81 -20.65 -29.31
N LYS A 28 29.84 -19.39 -28.82
CA LYS A 28 28.84 -18.85 -27.91
C LYS A 28 27.44 -18.71 -28.56
N ILE A 29 27.39 -18.43 -29.85
CA ILE A 29 26.13 -18.37 -30.59
C ILE A 29 25.54 -19.78 -30.80
N LYS A 30 26.37 -20.81 -31.06
CA LYS A 30 25.91 -22.19 -31.15
C LYS A 30 25.34 -22.73 -29.79
N GLU A 31 26.00 -22.40 -28.67
CA GLU A 31 25.50 -22.81 -27.35
C GLU A 31 24.20 -22.06 -26.93
N ARG A 32 23.94 -20.86 -27.51
CA ARG A 32 22.67 -20.14 -27.28
C ARG A 32 21.49 -20.61 -28.16
N ILE A 33 21.76 -21.38 -29.17
CA ILE A 33 20.76 -21.96 -30.10
C ILE A 33 20.47 -23.43 -29.75
N GLU A 34 21.03 -23.98 -28.68
CA GLU A 34 20.45 -25.17 -28.10
C GLU A 34 19.09 -24.75 -27.52
N THR A 35 18.09 -24.85 -28.39
CA THR A 35 16.68 -24.71 -28.03
C THR A 35 16.43 -25.60 -26.82
N LYS A 36 16.16 -25.00 -25.66
CA LYS A 36 15.49 -25.73 -24.59
C LYS A 36 14.37 -26.50 -25.24
N PRO A 37 14.26 -27.83 -25.01
CA PRO A 37 13.17 -28.58 -25.58
C PRO A 37 11.90 -27.79 -25.31
N ILE A 38 11.13 -27.48 -26.36
CA ILE A 38 9.82 -26.87 -26.22
C ILE A 38 9.09 -27.83 -25.29
N ALA A 39 8.90 -27.42 -24.04
CA ALA A 39 8.15 -28.21 -23.08
C ALA A 39 6.85 -28.54 -23.79
N THR A 40 6.64 -29.79 -24.14
CA THR A 40 5.40 -30.24 -24.78
C THR A 40 4.29 -29.84 -23.82
N TYR A 41 3.52 -28.83 -24.26
CA TYR A 41 2.36 -28.36 -23.52
C TYR A 41 1.41 -29.53 -23.34
N VAL A 42 1.34 -30.05 -22.13
CA VAL A 42 0.42 -31.17 -21.80
C VAL A 42 -0.81 -30.53 -21.16
N GLU A 43 -1.90 -30.51 -21.90
CA GLU A 43 -3.19 -30.09 -21.39
C GLU A 43 -3.62 -31.05 -20.27
N LYS A 44 -3.88 -30.50 -19.08
CA LYS A 44 -4.37 -31.25 -17.93
C LYS A 44 -5.83 -30.89 -17.67
N PRO A 45 -6.68 -31.88 -17.29
CA PRO A 45 -8.04 -31.59 -16.86
C PRO A 45 -8.08 -30.53 -15.76
N PRO A 46 -9.08 -29.61 -15.80
CA PRO A 46 -9.13 -28.48 -14.82
C PRO A 46 -9.29 -28.97 -13.38
N GLU A 47 -9.88 -30.12 -13.14
CA GLU A 47 -10.02 -30.75 -11.82
C GLU A 47 -8.68 -31.22 -11.28
N LEU A 48 -7.77 -31.72 -12.11
CA LEU A 48 -6.42 -32.10 -11.69
C LEU A 48 -5.57 -30.89 -11.40
N LEU A 49 -5.69 -29.82 -12.19
CA LEU A 49 -5.02 -28.55 -11.92
C LEU A 49 -5.51 -27.94 -10.58
N GLU A 50 -6.83 -28.00 -10.30
CA GLU A 50 -7.38 -27.53 -9.02
C GLU A 50 -6.86 -28.38 -7.84
N GLN A 51 -6.76 -29.70 -8.00
CA GLN A 51 -6.19 -30.59 -6.99
C GLN A 51 -4.70 -30.26 -6.72
N ASP A 52 -3.91 -30.08 -7.77
CA ASP A 52 -2.49 -29.70 -7.66
C ASP A 52 -2.36 -28.33 -6.96
N ALA A 53 -3.17 -27.34 -7.35
CA ALA A 53 -3.19 -26.02 -6.74
C ALA A 53 -3.52 -26.07 -5.24
N ASN A 54 -4.57 -26.80 -4.87
CA ASN A 54 -4.97 -26.97 -3.47
C ASN A 54 -3.89 -27.73 -2.66
N ARG A 55 -3.22 -28.73 -3.23
CA ARG A 55 -2.09 -29.40 -2.60
C ARG A 55 -0.94 -28.43 -2.34
N TYR A 56 -0.60 -27.55 -3.29
CA TYR A 56 0.43 -26.52 -3.09
C TYR A 56 0.03 -25.49 -2.03
N LEU A 57 -1.25 -25.08 -1.95
CA LEU A 57 -1.74 -24.22 -0.86
C LEU A 57 -1.52 -24.87 0.50
N LEU A 58 -1.86 -26.14 0.67
CA LEU A 58 -1.67 -26.90 1.92
C LEU A 58 -0.19 -27.00 2.28
N GLN A 59 0.70 -27.12 1.29
CA GLN A 59 2.15 -27.15 1.48
C GLN A 59 2.76 -25.74 1.67
N LYS A 60 1.96 -24.68 1.69
CA LYS A 60 2.39 -23.26 1.73
C LYS A 60 3.31 -22.85 0.57
N LYS A 61 3.22 -23.55 -0.55
CA LYS A 61 3.90 -23.22 -1.81
C LYS A 61 3.00 -22.31 -2.64
N TYR A 62 2.81 -21.09 -2.13
CA TYR A 62 1.75 -20.20 -2.61
C TYR A 62 1.93 -19.76 -4.07
N LEU A 63 3.17 -19.47 -4.48
CA LEU A 63 3.45 -19.12 -5.88
C LEU A 63 3.07 -20.25 -6.84
N LEU A 64 3.46 -21.48 -6.54
CA LEU A 64 3.10 -22.65 -7.36
C LEU A 64 1.58 -22.88 -7.38
N ALA A 65 0.89 -22.62 -6.28
CA ALA A 65 -0.56 -22.70 -6.23
C ALA A 65 -1.20 -21.65 -7.14
N ALA A 66 -0.69 -20.41 -7.12
CA ALA A 66 -1.17 -19.34 -7.99
C ALA A 66 -1.01 -19.69 -9.46
N GLU A 67 0.16 -20.19 -9.86
CA GLU A 67 0.45 -20.63 -11.22
C GLU A 67 -0.51 -21.74 -11.69
N MET A 68 -0.80 -22.73 -10.82
CA MET A 68 -1.75 -23.79 -11.16
C MET A 68 -3.18 -23.28 -11.30
N PHE A 69 -3.61 -22.34 -10.44
CA PHE A 69 -4.92 -21.71 -10.60
C PHE A 69 -5.01 -20.85 -11.87
N GLU A 70 -3.95 -20.14 -12.23
CA GLU A 70 -3.91 -19.38 -13.50
C GLU A 70 -3.91 -20.32 -14.70
N GLU A 71 -3.28 -21.50 -14.60
CA GLU A 71 -3.25 -22.46 -15.67
C GLU A 71 -4.65 -23.03 -15.99
N ILE A 72 -5.53 -23.15 -14.98
CA ILE A 72 -6.95 -23.49 -15.23
C ILE A 72 -7.63 -22.46 -16.12
N ASP A 73 -7.38 -21.16 -15.88
CA ASP A 73 -7.95 -20.10 -16.71
C ASP A 73 -7.38 -20.07 -18.13
N LYS A 74 -6.10 -20.40 -18.28
CA LYS A 74 -5.42 -20.43 -19.58
C LYS A 74 -5.86 -21.62 -20.43
N GLN A 75 -5.89 -22.84 -19.86
CA GLN A 75 -6.23 -24.05 -20.58
C GLN A 75 -7.74 -24.24 -20.77
N HIS A 76 -8.53 -23.84 -19.76
CA HIS A 76 -9.98 -24.13 -19.70
C HIS A 76 -10.78 -22.86 -19.34
N PRO A 77 -10.73 -21.79 -20.15
CA PRO A 77 -11.35 -20.49 -19.80
C PRO A 77 -12.87 -20.57 -19.66
N TYR A 78 -13.51 -21.56 -20.28
CA TYR A 78 -14.96 -21.77 -20.23
C TYR A 78 -15.39 -22.81 -19.18
N SER A 79 -14.47 -23.39 -18.44
CA SER A 79 -14.80 -24.32 -17.38
C SER A 79 -15.53 -23.65 -16.22
N LYS A 80 -16.35 -24.41 -15.48
CA LYS A 80 -17.01 -23.93 -14.26
C LYS A 80 -15.99 -23.49 -13.18
N LEU A 81 -14.78 -24.03 -13.24
CA LEU A 81 -13.70 -23.75 -12.32
C LEU A 81 -12.95 -22.46 -12.65
N ALA A 82 -12.90 -22.04 -13.93
CA ALA A 82 -12.09 -20.91 -14.39
C ALA A 82 -12.36 -19.60 -13.62
N LYS A 83 -13.65 -19.31 -13.36
CA LYS A 83 -14.02 -18.09 -12.62
C LYS A 83 -13.52 -18.11 -11.17
N LYS A 84 -13.71 -19.23 -10.47
CA LYS A 84 -13.23 -19.40 -9.09
C LYS A 84 -11.70 -19.40 -9.02
N SER A 85 -11.06 -20.06 -9.99
CA SER A 85 -9.60 -20.17 -10.06
C SER A 85 -8.90 -18.80 -10.17
N LYS A 86 -9.48 -17.83 -10.92
CA LYS A 86 -8.97 -16.46 -10.97
C LYS A 86 -8.89 -15.82 -9.58
N VAL A 87 -9.92 -16.01 -8.77
CA VAL A 87 -9.95 -15.49 -7.40
C VAL A 87 -8.99 -16.26 -6.50
N MET A 88 -8.87 -17.57 -6.69
CA MET A 88 -7.94 -18.40 -5.91
C MET A 88 -6.47 -18.11 -6.26
N ALA A 89 -6.16 -17.78 -7.52
CA ALA A 89 -4.83 -17.31 -7.90
C ALA A 89 -4.47 -16.00 -7.18
N ALA A 90 -5.41 -15.04 -7.18
CA ALA A 90 -5.22 -13.78 -6.45
C ALA A 90 -5.02 -14.02 -4.94
N TYR A 91 -5.76 -14.93 -4.34
CA TYR A 91 -5.60 -15.31 -2.93
C TYR A 91 -4.26 -15.99 -2.67
N ALA A 92 -3.79 -16.86 -3.56
CA ALA A 92 -2.49 -17.50 -3.42
C ALA A 92 -1.33 -16.49 -3.50
N TYR A 93 -1.38 -15.53 -4.44
CA TYR A 93 -0.42 -14.41 -4.48
C TYR A 93 -0.45 -13.56 -3.20
N TYR A 94 -1.64 -13.29 -2.65
CA TYR A 94 -1.75 -12.58 -1.37
C TYR A 94 -1.06 -13.34 -0.23
N LEU A 95 -1.24 -14.66 -0.15
CA LEU A 95 -0.58 -15.50 0.86
C LEU A 95 0.95 -15.53 0.69
N ASP A 96 1.44 -15.42 -0.54
CA ASP A 96 2.86 -15.29 -0.86
C ASP A 96 3.42 -13.89 -0.57
N ARG A 97 2.57 -12.96 -0.15
CA ARG A 97 2.84 -11.52 0.02
C ARG A 97 3.22 -10.81 -1.28
N ASP A 98 2.97 -11.43 -2.43
CA ASP A 98 3.06 -10.78 -3.73
C ASP A 98 1.77 -9.98 -3.99
N TYR A 99 1.65 -8.87 -3.26
CA TYR A 99 0.45 -8.02 -3.31
C TYR A 99 0.23 -7.40 -4.70
N ASN A 100 1.30 -7.19 -5.48
CA ASN A 100 1.17 -6.60 -6.80
C ASN A 100 0.50 -7.58 -7.79
N ASN A 101 0.95 -8.82 -7.84
CA ASN A 101 0.32 -9.85 -8.68
C ASN A 101 -1.08 -10.21 -8.16
N SER A 102 -1.30 -10.21 -6.84
CA SER A 102 -2.64 -10.35 -6.28
C SER A 102 -3.60 -9.26 -6.77
N ILE A 103 -3.20 -7.98 -6.66
CA ILE A 103 -4.01 -6.83 -7.12
C ILE A 103 -4.25 -6.93 -8.63
N PHE A 104 -3.25 -7.29 -9.42
CA PHE A 104 -3.39 -7.45 -10.87
C PHE A 104 -4.42 -8.53 -11.22
N ALA A 105 -4.36 -9.70 -10.58
CA ALA A 105 -5.32 -10.78 -10.78
C ALA A 105 -6.75 -10.37 -10.35
N ILE A 106 -6.88 -9.61 -9.25
CA ILE A 106 -8.14 -9.06 -8.77
C ILE A 106 -8.73 -8.07 -9.78
N ASP A 107 -7.94 -7.13 -10.30
CA ASP A 107 -8.40 -6.12 -11.24
C ASP A 107 -8.85 -6.74 -12.56
N ARG A 108 -8.14 -7.77 -13.01
CA ARG A 108 -8.55 -8.59 -14.14
C ARG A 108 -9.90 -9.27 -13.88
N PHE A 109 -10.10 -9.85 -12.68
CA PHE A 109 -11.38 -10.44 -12.31
C PHE A 109 -12.52 -9.41 -12.32
N ILE A 110 -12.31 -8.25 -11.70
CA ILE A 110 -13.31 -7.17 -11.65
C ILE A 110 -13.71 -6.71 -13.06
N THR A 111 -12.74 -6.59 -13.96
CA THR A 111 -12.96 -6.19 -15.36
C THR A 111 -13.75 -7.22 -16.12
N LEU A 112 -13.45 -8.51 -15.94
CA LEU A 112 -14.11 -9.60 -16.68
C LEU A 112 -15.48 -9.98 -16.11
N HIS A 113 -15.70 -9.75 -14.80
CA HIS A 113 -16.90 -10.16 -14.08
C HIS A 113 -17.53 -9.05 -13.24
N PRO A 114 -17.80 -7.85 -13.79
CA PRO A 114 -18.22 -6.69 -13.01
C PRO A 114 -19.59 -6.87 -12.32
N ALA A 115 -20.44 -7.75 -12.84
CA ALA A 115 -21.77 -8.04 -12.32
C ALA A 115 -21.83 -9.24 -11.35
N ASP A 116 -20.69 -9.86 -11.00
CA ASP A 116 -20.65 -11.01 -10.09
C ASP A 116 -20.91 -10.60 -8.66
N LYS A 117 -22.13 -10.79 -8.18
CA LYS A 117 -22.54 -10.46 -6.81
C LYS A 117 -22.05 -11.46 -5.75
N GLN A 118 -21.64 -12.66 -6.16
CA GLN A 118 -21.26 -13.73 -5.25
C GLN A 118 -19.79 -13.60 -4.81
N LEU A 119 -18.88 -13.43 -5.76
CA LEU A 119 -17.44 -13.37 -5.49
C LEU A 119 -16.94 -11.93 -5.26
N MET A 120 -17.59 -10.93 -5.84
CA MET A 120 -17.17 -9.53 -5.78
C MET A 120 -16.93 -9.01 -4.35
N PRO A 121 -17.78 -9.32 -3.33
CA PRO A 121 -17.49 -8.88 -1.97
C PRO A 121 -16.16 -9.37 -1.43
N TYR A 122 -15.83 -10.65 -1.70
CA TYR A 122 -14.55 -11.23 -1.30
C TYR A 122 -13.39 -10.65 -2.11
N VAL A 123 -13.57 -10.46 -3.41
CA VAL A 123 -12.54 -9.90 -4.31
C VAL A 123 -12.16 -8.48 -3.89
N LEU A 124 -13.13 -7.61 -3.62
CA LEU A 124 -12.88 -6.27 -3.11
C LEU A 124 -12.23 -6.30 -1.71
N TYR A 125 -12.67 -7.22 -0.86
CA TYR A 125 -12.06 -7.39 0.45
C TYR A 125 -10.59 -7.80 0.35
N LEU A 126 -10.28 -8.79 -0.49
CA LEU A 126 -8.91 -9.24 -0.74
C LEU A 126 -8.03 -8.11 -1.31
N LYS A 127 -8.57 -7.30 -2.23
CA LYS A 127 -7.88 -6.11 -2.73
C LYS A 127 -7.55 -5.12 -1.61
N GLY A 128 -8.52 -4.86 -0.73
CA GLY A 128 -8.32 -4.01 0.44
C GLY A 128 -7.27 -4.57 1.40
N LEU A 129 -7.21 -5.90 1.59
CA LEU A 129 -6.19 -6.56 2.41
C LEU A 129 -4.78 -6.39 1.82
N CYS A 130 -4.63 -6.49 0.49
CA CYS A 130 -3.32 -6.28 -0.17
C CYS A 130 -2.74 -4.90 0.13
N TYR A 131 -3.57 -3.86 0.23
CA TYR A 131 -3.13 -2.53 0.63
C TYR A 131 -2.96 -2.43 2.15
N PHE A 132 -3.90 -2.99 2.93
CA PHE A 132 -3.89 -2.93 4.38
C PHE A 132 -2.60 -3.54 4.98
N ASP A 133 -2.18 -4.71 4.50
CA ASP A 133 -0.98 -5.40 4.99
C ASP A 133 0.33 -4.71 4.54
N ARG A 134 0.24 -3.72 3.66
CA ARG A 134 1.35 -2.84 3.25
C ARG A 134 1.42 -1.55 4.06
N ILE A 135 0.47 -1.30 4.97
CA ILE A 135 0.51 -0.14 5.86
C ILE A 135 1.71 -0.30 6.80
N ASN A 136 2.67 0.59 6.67
CA ASN A 136 3.91 0.62 7.43
C ASN A 136 3.95 1.83 8.37
N ASN A 137 5.16 2.29 8.71
CA ASN A 137 5.38 3.45 9.57
C ASN A 137 4.73 4.71 8.98
N VAL A 138 4.10 5.50 9.85
CA VAL A 138 3.44 6.79 9.58
C VAL A 138 4.31 7.79 8.80
N ALA A 139 5.63 7.70 8.96
CA ALA A 139 6.57 8.61 8.29
C ALA A 139 6.84 8.26 6.82
N LEU A 140 6.39 7.09 6.36
CA LEU A 140 6.61 6.59 5.01
C LEU A 140 5.41 6.87 4.10
N ASP A 141 5.33 6.10 3.02
CA ASP A 141 4.27 6.18 2.02
C ASP A 141 2.87 5.95 2.62
N GLN A 142 1.92 6.83 2.31
CA GLN A 142 0.53 6.76 2.78
C GLN A 142 -0.43 6.15 1.74
N ASP A 143 0.02 5.90 0.52
CA ASP A 143 -0.80 5.30 -0.54
C ASP A 143 -1.48 4.00 -0.09
N PRO A 144 -0.83 3.10 0.69
CA PRO A 144 -1.48 1.92 1.23
C PRO A 144 -2.68 2.23 2.12
N SER A 145 -2.58 3.23 3.01
CA SER A 145 -3.68 3.63 3.91
C SER A 145 -4.84 4.25 3.14
N GLU A 146 -4.55 5.13 2.19
CA GLU A 146 -5.55 5.77 1.34
C GLU A 146 -6.29 4.75 0.45
N ASN A 147 -5.55 3.85 -0.20
CA ASN A 147 -6.12 2.80 -1.02
C ASN A 147 -6.94 1.80 -0.18
N THR A 148 -6.47 1.43 1.01
CA THR A 148 -7.22 0.62 1.96
C THR A 148 -8.59 1.24 2.26
N LYS A 149 -8.60 2.52 2.67
CA LYS A 149 -9.83 3.28 2.95
C LYS A 149 -10.73 3.29 1.73
N LYS A 150 -10.23 3.65 0.56
CA LYS A 150 -11.00 3.75 -0.70
C LYS A 150 -11.66 2.43 -1.07
N ILE A 151 -10.90 1.33 -1.11
CA ILE A 151 -11.42 0.02 -1.52
C ILE A 151 -12.42 -0.54 -0.52
N PHE A 152 -12.15 -0.40 0.77
CA PHE A 152 -13.10 -0.87 1.79
C PHE A 152 -14.37 -0.01 1.86
N GLN A 153 -14.29 1.29 1.58
CA GLN A 153 -15.49 2.13 1.43
C GLN A 153 -16.32 1.69 0.24
N GLU A 154 -15.69 1.35 -0.90
CA GLU A 154 -16.37 0.79 -2.06
C GLU A 154 -17.07 -0.52 -1.72
N LEU A 155 -16.38 -1.45 -1.04
CA LEU A 155 -16.95 -2.72 -0.58
C LEU A 155 -18.19 -2.48 0.29
N ILE A 156 -18.09 -1.62 1.29
CA ILE A 156 -19.19 -1.33 2.23
C ILE A 156 -20.38 -0.69 1.50
N LYS A 157 -20.12 0.22 0.55
CA LYS A 157 -21.14 0.90 -0.25
C LYS A 157 -21.90 -0.08 -1.15
N LYS A 158 -21.17 -0.98 -1.84
CA LYS A 158 -21.75 -1.93 -2.80
C LYS A 158 -22.40 -3.15 -2.12
N PHE A 159 -21.83 -3.59 -0.98
CA PHE A 159 -22.22 -4.82 -0.30
C PHE A 159 -22.32 -4.63 1.22
N PRO A 160 -23.23 -3.76 1.72
CA PRO A 160 -23.29 -3.35 3.13
C PRO A 160 -23.50 -4.51 4.11
N ASN A 161 -24.21 -5.55 3.67
CA ASN A 161 -24.57 -6.72 4.48
C ASN A 161 -23.58 -7.88 4.37
N SER A 162 -22.49 -7.72 3.62
CA SER A 162 -21.47 -8.75 3.52
C SER A 162 -20.71 -8.92 4.83
N VAL A 163 -20.35 -10.17 5.15
CA VAL A 163 -19.47 -10.48 6.29
C VAL A 163 -18.13 -9.72 6.20
N TYR A 164 -17.64 -9.53 4.99
CA TYR A 164 -16.39 -8.78 4.71
C TYR A 164 -16.53 -7.30 5.01
N SER A 165 -17.70 -6.71 4.82
CA SER A 165 -17.96 -5.28 5.12
C SER A 165 -17.89 -4.96 6.62
N LYS A 166 -18.22 -5.93 7.48
CA LYS A 166 -18.10 -5.76 8.94
C LYS A 166 -16.64 -5.63 9.38
N ASP A 167 -15.76 -6.46 8.82
CA ASP A 167 -14.32 -6.39 9.11
C ASP A 167 -13.65 -5.19 8.42
N ALA A 168 -14.03 -4.89 7.19
CA ALA A 168 -13.55 -3.72 6.45
C ALA A 168 -13.78 -2.41 7.22
N LYS A 169 -14.92 -2.25 7.91
CA LYS A 169 -15.18 -1.08 8.77
C LYS A 169 -14.13 -0.91 9.86
N LYS A 170 -13.69 -2.00 10.49
CA LYS A 170 -12.64 -1.97 11.52
C LYS A 170 -11.28 -1.59 10.93
N LYS A 171 -10.96 -2.13 9.74
CA LYS A 171 -9.69 -1.85 9.05
C LYS A 171 -9.62 -0.41 8.56
N ILE A 172 -10.74 0.20 8.17
CA ILE A 172 -10.82 1.63 7.84
C ILE A 172 -10.45 2.50 9.06
N LEU A 173 -10.86 2.13 10.28
CA LEU A 173 -10.48 2.90 11.46
C LEU A 173 -8.97 2.89 11.68
N ILE A 174 -8.32 1.75 11.48
CA ILE A 174 -6.85 1.63 11.56
C ILE A 174 -6.18 2.48 10.48
N ALA A 175 -6.65 2.40 9.24
CA ALA A 175 -6.12 3.21 8.14
C ALA A 175 -6.29 4.71 8.40
N ASN A 176 -7.46 5.12 8.92
CA ASN A 176 -7.71 6.51 9.30
C ASN A 176 -6.78 6.98 10.42
N ASP A 177 -6.49 6.12 11.42
CA ASP A 177 -5.57 6.48 12.50
C ASP A 177 -4.14 6.71 11.98
N GLN A 178 -3.68 5.92 11.00
CA GLN A 178 -2.39 6.12 10.33
C GLN A 178 -2.34 7.43 9.53
N LEU A 179 -3.41 7.75 8.80
CA LEU A 179 -3.52 9.02 8.05
C LEU A 179 -3.56 10.22 9.00
N ALA A 180 -4.32 10.13 10.09
CA ALA A 180 -4.37 11.14 11.14
C ALA A 180 -3.00 11.34 11.79
N ALA A 181 -2.29 10.26 12.11
CA ALA A 181 -0.97 10.31 12.73
C ALA A 181 0.07 10.99 11.84
N LYS A 182 -0.02 10.83 10.50
CA LYS A 182 0.82 11.59 9.54
C LYS A 182 0.56 13.09 9.66
N GLU A 183 -0.71 13.52 9.61
CA GLU A 183 -1.06 14.94 9.74
C GLU A 183 -0.63 15.51 11.10
N MET A 184 -0.74 14.71 12.18
CA MET A 184 -0.21 15.07 13.48
C MET A 184 1.30 15.26 13.47
N ASN A 185 2.06 14.40 12.83
CA ASN A 185 3.53 14.54 12.71
C ASN A 185 3.91 15.82 11.98
N VAL A 186 3.25 16.12 10.86
CA VAL A 186 3.46 17.35 10.09
C VAL A 186 3.06 18.59 10.91
N GLY A 187 1.93 18.53 11.61
CA GLY A 187 1.46 19.60 12.50
C GLY A 187 2.44 19.89 13.62
N ARG A 188 2.91 18.86 14.33
CA ARG A 188 3.93 18.98 15.39
C ARG A 188 5.24 19.56 14.87
N TYR A 189 5.68 19.16 13.69
CA TYR A 189 6.87 19.73 13.05
C TYR A 189 6.72 21.23 12.81
N TYR A 190 5.59 21.68 12.22
CA TYR A 190 5.35 23.11 12.02
C TYR A 190 5.25 23.88 13.33
N GLN A 191 4.59 23.31 14.34
CA GLN A 191 4.47 23.91 15.67
C GLN A 191 5.85 24.11 16.33
N GLN A 192 6.74 23.10 16.27
CA GLN A 192 8.10 23.19 16.77
C GLN A 192 8.94 24.26 16.05
N LYS A 193 8.62 24.56 14.79
CA LYS A 193 9.24 25.63 14.01
C LYS A 193 8.55 26.99 14.19
N ASN A 194 7.65 27.14 15.19
CA ASN A 194 6.84 28.32 15.45
C ASN A 194 5.97 28.77 14.24
N ARG A 195 5.70 27.86 13.30
CA ARG A 195 4.81 28.09 12.15
C ARG A 195 3.37 27.72 12.51
N HIS A 196 2.80 28.41 13.50
CA HIS A 196 1.52 28.04 14.09
C HIS A 196 0.35 28.02 13.10
N LEU A 197 0.30 28.91 12.10
CA LEU A 197 -0.76 28.87 11.07
C LEU A 197 -0.73 27.57 10.25
N ALA A 198 0.45 27.13 9.82
CA ALA A 198 0.60 25.88 9.11
C ALA A 198 0.28 24.66 9.98
N ALA A 199 0.63 24.70 11.26
CA ALA A 199 0.30 23.65 12.24
C ALA A 199 -1.23 23.55 12.44
N ILE A 200 -1.93 24.68 12.56
CA ILE A 200 -3.39 24.77 12.70
C ILE A 200 -4.08 24.05 11.56
N GLU A 201 -3.67 24.29 10.31
CA GLU A 201 -4.30 23.62 9.15
C GLU A 201 -4.14 22.09 9.23
N ARG A 202 -2.98 21.58 9.66
CA ARG A 202 -2.75 20.15 9.81
C ARG A 202 -3.60 19.53 10.92
N PHE A 203 -3.67 20.18 12.08
CA PHE A 203 -4.50 19.69 13.18
C PHE A 203 -6.00 19.75 12.85
N LYS A 204 -6.45 20.75 12.07
CA LYS A 204 -7.84 20.81 11.58
C LYS A 204 -8.19 19.63 10.66
N ILE A 205 -7.27 19.19 9.80
CA ILE A 205 -7.50 17.97 8.97
C ILE A 205 -7.82 16.78 9.88
N VAL A 206 -7.04 16.59 10.96
CA VAL A 206 -7.31 15.49 11.91
C VAL A 206 -8.69 15.59 12.54
N ILE A 207 -9.10 16.79 12.96
CA ILE A 207 -10.36 17.02 13.65
C ILE A 207 -11.56 16.88 12.70
N ASN A 208 -11.42 17.30 11.45
CA ASN A 208 -12.50 17.30 10.48
C ASN A 208 -12.65 15.94 9.77
N ASP A 209 -11.54 15.34 9.32
CA ASP A 209 -11.55 14.19 8.42
C ASP A 209 -11.31 12.86 9.16
N TYR A 210 -10.72 12.93 10.38
CA TYR A 210 -10.32 11.76 11.18
C TYR A 210 -10.78 11.84 12.64
N ASN A 211 -11.92 12.47 12.90
CA ASN A 211 -12.43 12.80 14.23
C ASN A 211 -12.70 11.61 15.17
N THR A 212 -12.75 10.40 14.64
CA THR A 212 -12.95 9.15 15.39
C THR A 212 -11.66 8.42 15.75
N THR A 213 -10.49 9.00 15.43
CA THR A 213 -9.19 8.40 15.67
C THR A 213 -8.66 8.71 17.06
N ALA A 214 -7.69 7.92 17.51
CA ALA A 214 -6.97 8.14 18.76
C ALA A 214 -6.17 9.47 18.77
N GLN A 215 -5.92 10.04 17.60
CA GLN A 215 -5.16 11.30 17.42
C GLN A 215 -5.99 12.55 17.75
N THR A 216 -7.34 12.47 17.72
CA THR A 216 -8.22 13.62 17.84
C THR A 216 -8.06 14.41 19.15
N PRO A 217 -7.93 13.79 20.34
CA PRO A 217 -7.74 14.55 21.58
C PRO A 217 -6.42 15.34 21.59
N GLU A 218 -5.31 14.77 21.07
CA GLU A 218 -4.07 15.48 20.94
C GLU A 218 -4.18 16.62 19.93
N ALA A 219 -4.84 16.39 18.78
CA ALA A 219 -5.01 17.40 17.76
C ALA A 219 -5.76 18.63 18.30
N LEU A 220 -6.82 18.45 19.09
CA LEU A 220 -7.55 19.53 19.75
C LEU A 220 -6.66 20.30 20.74
N TYR A 221 -5.86 19.60 21.53
CA TYR A 221 -4.91 20.23 22.46
C TYR A 221 -3.84 21.07 21.69
N ARG A 222 -3.21 20.48 20.67
CA ARG A 222 -2.20 21.16 19.85
C ARG A 222 -2.76 22.35 19.08
N LEU A 223 -3.99 22.23 18.63
CA LEU A 223 -4.73 23.33 17.99
C LEU A 223 -4.95 24.48 19.00
N THR A 224 -5.37 24.16 20.23
CA THR A 224 -5.52 25.13 21.33
C THR A 224 -4.20 25.84 21.59
N GLU A 225 -3.10 25.10 21.72
CA GLU A 225 -1.76 25.64 21.95
C GLU A 225 -1.32 26.60 20.84
N SER A 226 -1.56 26.21 19.57
CA SER A 226 -1.23 27.02 18.40
C SER A 226 -2.05 28.31 18.34
N TYR A 227 -3.35 28.26 18.64
CA TYR A 227 -4.21 29.45 18.71
C TYR A 227 -3.77 30.42 19.83
N LEU A 228 -3.43 29.89 21.01
CA LEU A 228 -2.92 30.72 22.11
C LEU A 228 -1.60 31.39 21.76
N SER A 229 -0.70 30.69 21.07
CA SER A 229 0.58 31.23 20.61
C SER A 229 0.39 32.42 19.64
N LEU A 230 -0.69 32.41 18.86
CA LEU A 230 -1.08 33.50 17.95
C LEU A 230 -1.97 34.57 18.62
N GLY A 231 -2.33 34.42 19.89
CA GLY A 231 -3.26 35.33 20.57
C GLY A 231 -4.73 35.16 20.15
N ILE A 232 -5.11 34.11 19.42
CA ILE A 232 -6.47 33.84 18.96
C ILE A 232 -7.28 33.12 20.05
N ILE A 233 -7.56 33.83 21.14
CA ILE A 233 -8.11 33.25 22.37
C ILE A 233 -9.52 32.69 22.15
N GLY A 234 -10.33 33.32 21.29
CA GLY A 234 -11.70 32.86 21.02
C GLY A 234 -11.74 31.43 20.45
N GLU A 235 -10.90 31.13 19.47
CA GLU A 235 -10.82 29.79 18.85
C GLU A 235 -10.17 28.79 19.83
N ALA A 236 -9.16 29.19 20.58
CA ALA A 236 -8.56 28.36 21.61
C ALA A 236 -9.59 27.92 22.68
N LYS A 237 -10.50 28.81 23.10
CA LYS A 237 -11.61 28.46 24.02
C LYS A 237 -12.56 27.45 23.41
N LYS A 238 -12.94 27.62 22.13
CA LYS A 238 -13.82 26.70 21.41
C LYS A 238 -13.23 25.30 21.33
N THR A 239 -11.96 25.19 20.94
CA THR A 239 -11.28 23.89 20.81
C THR A 239 -11.14 23.18 22.17
N THR A 240 -10.83 23.93 23.24
CA THR A 240 -10.79 23.37 24.59
C THR A 240 -12.17 22.92 25.07
N ALA A 241 -13.22 23.67 24.75
CA ALA A 241 -14.59 23.27 25.10
C ALA A 241 -14.99 21.96 24.38
N VAL A 242 -14.65 21.83 23.09
CA VAL A 242 -14.87 20.57 22.34
C VAL A 242 -14.09 19.41 22.95
N LEU A 243 -12.84 19.64 23.35
CA LEU A 243 -12.02 18.62 24.01
C LEU A 243 -12.61 18.21 25.37
N GLY A 244 -13.08 19.18 26.18
CA GLY A 244 -13.72 18.89 27.46
C GLY A 244 -15.06 18.19 27.35
N TYR A 245 -15.84 18.50 26.32
CA TYR A 245 -17.13 17.86 26.07
C TYR A 245 -16.99 16.40 25.62
N ASN A 246 -16.09 16.13 24.66
CA ASN A 246 -15.98 14.81 24.04
C ASN A 246 -14.94 13.90 24.72
N PHE A 247 -13.92 14.47 25.39
CA PHE A 247 -12.75 13.74 25.89
C PHE A 247 -12.37 14.17 27.31
N LYS A 248 -13.36 14.34 28.18
CA LYS A 248 -13.20 14.86 29.56
C LYS A 248 -12.16 14.12 30.39
N GLU A 249 -12.08 12.80 30.24
CA GLU A 249 -11.12 11.95 30.99
C GLU A 249 -9.72 11.91 30.37
N SER A 250 -9.54 12.53 29.21
CA SER A 250 -8.27 12.58 28.50
C SER A 250 -7.24 13.45 29.24
N ASN A 251 -5.99 12.99 29.28
CA ASN A 251 -4.88 13.81 29.75
C ASN A 251 -4.72 15.12 28.96
N TRP A 252 -5.08 15.10 27.66
CA TRP A 252 -5.02 16.26 26.79
C TRP A 252 -5.99 17.37 27.25
N TYR A 253 -7.14 16.99 27.80
CA TYR A 253 -8.07 17.97 28.38
C TYR A 253 -7.46 18.65 29.61
N LYS A 254 -6.85 17.89 30.52
CA LYS A 254 -6.17 18.44 31.70
C LYS A 254 -5.07 19.41 31.31
N LEU A 255 -4.23 19.01 30.36
CA LEU A 255 -3.16 19.87 29.83
C LEU A 255 -3.69 21.14 29.17
N SER A 256 -4.80 21.04 28.42
CA SER A 256 -5.45 22.19 27.80
C SER A 256 -5.96 23.21 28.85
N TYR A 257 -6.55 22.71 29.92
CA TYR A 257 -7.03 23.56 31.05
C TYR A 257 -5.86 24.27 31.74
N ASP A 258 -4.79 23.54 32.05
CA ASP A 258 -3.59 24.12 32.67
C ASP A 258 -2.92 25.17 31.76
N LEU A 259 -2.91 24.92 30.46
CA LEU A 259 -2.38 25.85 29.46
C LEU A 259 -3.16 27.19 29.49
N PHE A 260 -4.50 27.13 29.53
CA PHE A 260 -5.35 28.31 29.65
C PHE A 260 -5.12 29.07 30.94
N ARG A 261 -5.00 28.40 32.07
CA ARG A 261 -4.73 29.02 33.38
C ARG A 261 -3.38 29.77 33.35
N LYS A 262 -2.35 29.13 32.80
CA LYS A 262 -1.02 29.74 32.66
C LYS A 262 -1.03 30.92 31.70
N TYR A 263 -1.78 30.85 30.60
CA TYR A 263 -1.88 31.96 29.65
C TYR A 263 -2.65 33.15 30.21
N GLY A 264 -3.74 32.92 30.94
CA GLY A 264 -4.49 33.95 31.65
C GLY A 264 -3.68 34.68 32.71
N TYR A 265 -2.84 33.95 33.43
CA TYR A 265 -1.92 34.54 34.44
C TYR A 265 -0.90 35.47 33.77
N LYS A 266 -0.22 35.03 32.72
CA LYS A 266 0.75 35.84 31.96
C LYS A 266 0.14 37.09 31.32
N ARG A 267 -1.13 37.06 30.97
CA ARG A 267 -1.81 38.21 30.35
C ARG A 267 -2.10 39.29 31.37
N ASN A 268 -2.47 38.92 32.59
CA ASN A 268 -2.71 39.88 33.68
C ASN A 268 -1.43 40.55 34.13
N GLU A 269 -0.29 39.84 34.15
CA GLU A 269 1.02 40.47 34.46
C GLU A 269 1.52 41.49 33.42
N LYS A 270 1.10 41.35 32.14
CA LYS A 270 1.49 42.30 31.07
C LYS A 270 0.56 43.52 30.97
N GLN A 271 -0.58 43.51 31.68
CA GLN A 271 -1.56 44.58 31.69
C GLN A 271 -1.53 45.42 32.97
N GLY A 272 -0.75 45.02 33.98
CA GLY A 272 -0.42 45.77 35.17
C GLY A 272 0.97 46.40 35.07
#